data_788661dd4f54595cdd124078a4bb8fb0
#
_entry.id   788661dd4f54595cdd124078a4bb8fb0
#
_cell.length_a   1.000
_cell.length_b   1.000
_cell.length_c   1.000
_cell.angle_alpha   90.00
_cell.angle_beta   90.00
_cell.angle_gamma   90.00
#
_symmetry.space_group_name_H-M   'P 1'
#
loop_
_entity.id
_entity.type
_entity.pdbx_description
1 polymer ?
#
loop_
_entity_poly.entity_id
_entity_poly.type
_entity_poly.pdbx_seq_one_letter_code
_entity_poly.pdbx_strand_id
1 'polypeptide(L)'
;ARMHERAPRGFDATAFCFDHPVYDPSFVYSRELEYFRKAFLVGFLGLDVAEEDLRRDFEDLAERAGVHGCTTIIHRDFQSRNVMVHGGRLWIIDFQGMRLGPPAYDLASLLLDPYVMLPGAMQERLVELYWSRMGQTLGGSHGRFRASYAAVRLCRNMQALGAYGFLGKVKGKTRFYRYIPGAWRQLREWVLGPCRGALPRLERWMRVAQKSSGGLLDGTFHF
;
A
#
# COMPACT_ATOMS: atom_id res chain seq x y z
N ALA A 1 -11.59 11.45 -4.54
CA ALA A 1 -11.99 12.79 -4.13
C ALA A 1 -13.38 12.83 -3.50
N ARG A 2 -14.51 12.68 -4.26
CA ARG A 2 -15.87 12.83 -3.72
C ARG A 2 -16.18 11.96 -2.49
N MET A 3 -15.68 10.73 -2.44
CA MET A 3 -15.85 9.86 -1.28
C MET A 3 -15.15 10.47 -0.05
N HIS A 4 -13.88 10.85 -0.19
CA HIS A 4 -13.10 11.44 0.89
C HIS A 4 -13.68 12.77 1.41
N GLU A 5 -14.35 13.53 0.55
CA GLU A 5 -15.01 14.79 0.90
C GLU A 5 -16.34 14.59 1.65
N ARG A 6 -17.13 13.58 1.25
CA ARG A 6 -18.52 13.43 1.69
C ARG A 6 -18.73 12.35 2.73
N ALA A 7 -17.97 11.25 2.63
CA ALA A 7 -18.17 10.08 3.48
C ALA A 7 -17.92 10.33 5.00
N PRO A 8 -17.01 11.25 5.43
CA PRO A 8 -16.83 11.52 6.86
C PRO A 8 -18.10 12.02 7.57
N ARG A 9 -19.05 12.59 6.81
CA ARG A 9 -20.30 13.10 7.39
C ARG A 9 -21.23 11.92 7.75
N GLY A 10 -21.34 11.64 9.05
CA GLY A 10 -22.22 10.59 9.57
C GLY A 10 -21.64 9.18 9.57
N PHE A 11 -20.34 9.01 9.30
CA PHE A 11 -19.68 7.72 9.43
C PHE A 11 -19.27 7.47 10.88
N ASP A 12 -19.84 6.44 11.48
CA ASP A 12 -19.41 5.94 12.79
C ASP A 12 -18.42 4.79 12.59
N ALA A 13 -17.13 5.11 12.74
CA ALA A 13 -16.05 4.13 12.57
C ALA A 13 -16.14 2.98 13.58
N THR A 14 -16.69 3.22 14.77
CA THR A 14 -16.83 2.17 15.80
C THR A 14 -17.95 1.19 15.50
N ALA A 15 -18.99 1.64 14.80
CA ALA A 15 -20.11 0.82 14.39
C ALA A 15 -19.82 0.00 13.11
N PHE A 16 -19.00 0.56 12.19
CA PHE A 16 -18.78 -0.04 10.86
C PHE A 16 -17.45 -0.79 10.73
N CYS A 17 -16.42 -0.47 11.51
CA CYS A 17 -15.13 -1.15 11.45
C CYS A 17 -15.11 -2.34 12.40
N PHE A 18 -14.97 -3.52 11.85
CA PHE A 18 -15.06 -4.74 12.66
C PHE A 18 -13.77 -5.06 13.43
N ASP A 19 -12.61 -4.50 13.04
CA ASP A 19 -11.33 -4.73 13.74
C ASP A 19 -10.76 -3.43 14.35
N HIS A 20 -10.06 -2.62 13.57
CA HIS A 20 -9.41 -1.40 14.04
C HIS A 20 -9.95 -0.19 13.26
N PRO A 21 -10.60 0.78 13.92
CA PRO A 21 -11.32 1.87 13.24
C PRO A 21 -10.40 2.92 12.60
N VAL A 22 -9.11 2.94 12.94
CA VAL A 22 -8.16 3.97 12.52
C VAL A 22 -6.93 3.35 11.86
N TYR A 23 -6.44 3.96 10.80
CA TYR A 23 -5.16 3.65 10.17
C TYR A 23 -4.04 4.39 10.91
N ASP A 24 -3.75 3.93 12.13
CA ASP A 24 -2.70 4.47 13.00
C ASP A 24 -1.36 3.74 12.82
N PRO A 25 -0.25 4.24 13.41
CA PRO A 25 1.06 3.61 13.30
C PRO A 25 1.07 2.14 13.76
N SER A 26 0.33 1.78 14.79
CA SER A 26 0.31 0.41 15.31
C SER A 26 -0.37 -0.55 14.32
N PHE A 27 -1.43 -0.09 13.68
CA PHE A 27 -2.10 -0.82 12.60
C PHE A 27 -1.19 -0.99 11.40
N VAL A 28 -0.54 0.08 10.95
CA VAL A 28 0.41 0.06 9.82
C VAL A 28 1.53 -0.94 10.10
N TYR A 29 2.17 -0.83 11.26
CA TYR A 29 3.25 -1.73 11.65
C TYR A 29 2.81 -3.20 11.60
N SER A 30 1.74 -3.53 12.33
CA SER A 30 1.33 -4.92 12.52
C SER A 30 0.65 -5.54 11.30
N ARG A 31 -0.22 -4.78 10.61
CA ARG A 31 -1.09 -5.31 9.55
C ARG A 31 -0.52 -5.16 8.13
N GLU A 32 0.47 -4.30 7.95
CA GLU A 32 1.06 -4.08 6.63
C GLU A 32 2.54 -4.45 6.60
N LEU A 33 3.35 -3.87 7.48
CA LEU A 33 4.81 -4.03 7.43
C LEU A 33 5.25 -5.39 7.99
N GLU A 34 4.78 -5.78 9.17
CA GLU A 34 5.03 -7.11 9.72
C GLU A 34 4.36 -8.22 8.90
N TYR A 35 3.22 -7.94 8.30
CA TYR A 35 2.59 -8.85 7.37
C TYR A 35 3.47 -9.08 6.13
N PHE A 36 4.07 -8.03 5.57
CA PHE A 36 5.05 -8.15 4.48
C PHE A 36 6.25 -8.98 4.90
N ARG A 37 6.86 -8.71 6.06
CA ARG A 37 7.99 -9.50 6.57
C ARG A 37 7.62 -10.97 6.70
N LYS A 38 6.55 -11.27 7.44
CA LYS A 38 6.13 -12.65 7.74
C LYS A 38 5.64 -13.42 6.51
N ALA A 39 4.77 -12.81 5.71
CA ALA A 39 4.12 -13.51 4.61
C ALA A 39 4.95 -13.51 3.32
N PHE A 40 5.70 -12.44 3.06
CA PHE A 40 6.48 -12.34 1.83
C PHE A 40 7.95 -12.70 2.01
N LEU A 41 8.69 -11.98 2.89
CA LEU A 41 10.13 -12.23 3.01
C LEU A 41 10.41 -13.62 3.61
N VAL A 42 9.79 -13.94 4.74
CA VAL A 42 9.96 -15.23 5.41
C VAL A 42 9.12 -16.31 4.73
N GLY A 43 7.81 -16.10 4.63
CA GLY A 43 6.87 -17.11 4.17
C GLY A 43 7.06 -17.47 2.70
N PHE A 44 7.09 -16.51 1.80
CA PHE A 44 7.15 -16.75 0.36
C PHE A 44 8.59 -16.95 -0.14
N LEU A 45 9.50 -16.03 0.18
CA LEU A 45 10.89 -16.10 -0.29
C LEU A 45 11.77 -17.05 0.52
N GLY A 46 11.36 -17.48 1.72
CA GLY A 46 12.13 -18.39 2.57
C GLY A 46 13.35 -17.74 3.23
N LEU A 47 13.37 -16.41 3.35
CA LEU A 47 14.47 -15.69 3.99
C LEU A 47 14.34 -15.75 5.51
N ASP A 48 15.48 -15.86 6.20
CA ASP A 48 15.54 -15.75 7.66
C ASP A 48 15.68 -14.27 8.06
N VAL A 49 14.54 -13.59 8.21
CA VAL A 49 14.43 -12.16 8.56
C VAL A 49 13.74 -12.04 9.91
N ALA A 50 14.51 -11.77 10.97
CA ALA A 50 13.96 -11.52 12.30
C ALA A 50 13.20 -10.18 12.34
N GLU A 51 12.31 -10.00 13.31
CA GLU A 51 11.57 -8.74 13.47
C GLU A 51 12.52 -7.57 13.73
N GLU A 52 13.53 -7.78 14.53
CA GLU A 52 14.56 -6.79 14.91
C GLU A 52 15.33 -6.26 13.70
N ASP A 53 15.46 -7.07 12.66
CA ASP A 53 16.19 -6.69 11.43
C ASP A 53 15.55 -5.51 10.71
N LEU A 54 14.21 -5.36 10.80
CA LEU A 54 13.44 -4.33 10.11
C LEU A 54 12.72 -3.37 11.05
N ARG A 55 12.67 -3.66 12.35
CA ARG A 55 11.86 -2.95 13.35
C ARG A 55 11.99 -1.43 13.22
N ARG A 56 13.22 -0.90 13.27
CA ARG A 56 13.45 0.55 13.25
C ARG A 56 12.93 1.23 11.98
N ASP A 57 13.18 0.62 10.81
CA ASP A 57 12.69 1.16 9.54
C ASP A 57 11.16 1.08 9.47
N PHE A 58 10.57 0.03 10.03
CA PHE A 58 9.13 -0.17 10.04
C PHE A 58 8.42 0.76 11.03
N GLU A 59 8.97 0.98 12.22
CA GLU A 59 8.45 1.95 13.19
C GLU A 59 8.44 3.36 12.58
N ASP A 60 9.58 3.78 12.02
CA ASP A 60 9.70 5.10 11.38
C ASP A 60 8.76 5.26 10.18
N LEU A 61 8.59 4.23 9.36
CA LEU A 61 7.68 4.26 8.23
C LEU A 61 6.21 4.26 8.69
N ALA A 62 5.88 3.50 9.72
CA ALA A 62 4.54 3.45 10.28
C ALA A 62 4.12 4.81 10.87
N GLU A 63 5.02 5.48 11.60
CA GLU A 63 4.81 6.83 12.10
C GLU A 63 4.54 7.82 10.95
N ARG A 64 5.35 7.77 9.89
CA ARG A 64 5.16 8.66 8.73
C ARG A 64 3.88 8.37 7.94
N ALA A 65 3.44 7.13 7.88
CA ALA A 65 2.22 6.75 7.17
C ALA A 65 0.95 7.06 7.97
N GLY A 66 0.99 6.88 9.30
CA GLY A 66 -0.16 7.01 10.19
C GLY A 66 -0.42 8.43 10.74
N VAL A 67 0.60 9.22 10.94
CA VAL A 67 0.53 10.50 11.71
C VAL A 67 -0.15 11.65 10.97
N HIS A 68 -0.29 11.61 9.66
CA HIS A 68 -0.71 12.78 8.89
C HIS A 68 -2.22 12.86 8.65
N GLY A 69 -2.97 12.99 9.75
CA GLY A 69 -4.34 13.45 9.73
C GLY A 69 -5.34 12.42 9.20
N CYS A 70 -5.79 11.54 10.06
CA CYS A 70 -6.99 10.74 9.85
C CYS A 70 -8.22 11.64 9.76
N THR A 71 -8.36 12.38 8.68
CA THR A 71 -9.45 13.34 8.50
C THR A 71 -10.53 12.82 7.57
N THR A 72 -10.32 11.66 6.95
CA THR A 72 -11.26 11.10 6.01
C THR A 72 -11.46 9.59 6.21
N ILE A 73 -12.40 9.05 5.46
CA ILE A 73 -12.64 7.61 5.39
C ILE A 73 -11.90 7.07 4.19
N ILE A 74 -11.10 6.04 4.39
CA ILE A 74 -10.46 5.28 3.34
C ILE A 74 -11.22 3.99 3.06
N HIS A 75 -11.27 3.61 1.79
CA HIS A 75 -11.88 2.37 1.33
C HIS A 75 -10.99 1.14 1.60
N ARG A 76 -9.67 1.33 1.61
CA ARG A 76 -8.59 0.34 1.70
C ARG A 76 -8.37 -0.51 0.45
N ASP A 77 -9.40 -1.08 -0.10
CA ASP A 77 -9.31 -1.91 -1.31
C ASP A 77 -9.81 -1.15 -2.55
N PHE A 78 -9.39 0.12 -2.65
CA PHE A 78 -9.75 0.99 -3.77
C PHE A 78 -8.88 0.66 -5.00
N GLN A 79 -9.27 -0.38 -5.70
CA GLN A 79 -8.60 -0.93 -6.88
C GLN A 79 -9.60 -1.06 -8.04
N SER A 80 -9.11 -1.22 -9.28
CA SER A 80 -9.95 -1.25 -10.48
C SER A 80 -11.04 -2.33 -10.43
N ARG A 81 -10.77 -3.47 -9.82
CA ARG A 81 -11.74 -4.56 -9.66
C ARG A 81 -12.91 -4.23 -8.75
N ASN A 82 -12.75 -3.24 -7.89
CA ASN A 82 -13.81 -2.76 -6.99
C ASN A 82 -14.49 -1.49 -7.53
N VAL A 83 -14.25 -1.16 -8.80
CA VAL A 83 -14.90 -0.06 -9.51
C VAL A 83 -15.70 -0.64 -10.68
N MET A 84 -17.03 -0.64 -10.53
CA MET A 84 -17.95 -1.14 -11.54
C MET A 84 -18.44 0.00 -12.42
N VAL A 85 -18.64 -0.29 -13.71
CA VAL A 85 -19.27 0.64 -14.67
C VAL A 85 -20.65 0.12 -15.02
N HIS A 86 -21.70 0.87 -14.69
CA HIS A 86 -23.07 0.51 -15.02
C HIS A 86 -23.87 1.76 -15.38
N GLY A 87 -24.56 1.74 -16.53
CA GLY A 87 -25.36 2.87 -17.01
C GLY A 87 -24.54 4.17 -17.18
N GLY A 88 -23.28 4.09 -17.61
CA GLY A 88 -22.37 5.24 -17.74
C GLY A 88 -21.91 5.86 -16.41
N ARG A 89 -22.19 5.22 -15.29
CA ARG A 89 -21.79 5.65 -13.93
C ARG A 89 -20.78 4.69 -13.31
N LEU A 90 -19.93 5.23 -12.43
CA LEU A 90 -18.99 4.44 -11.63
C LEU A 90 -19.62 4.10 -10.27
N TRP A 91 -19.53 2.84 -9.91
CA TRP A 91 -19.98 2.29 -8.62
C TRP A 91 -18.79 1.70 -7.91
N ILE A 92 -18.62 2.04 -6.64
CA ILE A 92 -17.57 1.49 -5.77
C ILE A 92 -18.22 0.41 -4.93
N ILE A 93 -17.62 -0.78 -4.93
CA ILE A 93 -18.08 -1.97 -4.20
C ILE A 93 -16.98 -2.44 -3.24
N ASP A 94 -17.31 -3.40 -2.37
CA ASP A 94 -16.35 -4.05 -1.45
C ASP A 94 -15.82 -3.10 -0.36
N PHE A 95 -16.73 -2.31 0.23
CA PHE A 95 -16.42 -1.21 1.15
C PHE A 95 -16.37 -1.61 2.64
N GLN A 96 -16.52 -2.90 2.98
CA GLN A 96 -16.51 -3.38 4.38
C GLN A 96 -15.16 -3.17 5.09
N GLY A 97 -14.09 -2.90 4.37
CA GLY A 97 -12.78 -2.57 4.93
C GLY A 97 -12.57 -1.12 5.30
N MET A 98 -13.60 -0.26 5.11
CA MET A 98 -13.52 1.19 5.34
C MET A 98 -13.13 1.51 6.78
N ARG A 99 -12.33 2.56 6.95
CA ARG A 99 -11.87 3.08 8.25
C ARG A 99 -11.42 4.53 8.13
N LEU A 100 -11.15 5.16 9.26
CA LEU A 100 -10.50 6.46 9.28
C LEU A 100 -9.02 6.31 8.88
N GLY A 101 -8.55 7.17 7.97
CA GLY A 101 -7.17 7.10 7.51
C GLY A 101 -6.77 8.22 6.56
N PRO A 102 -5.52 8.24 6.11
CA PRO A 102 -5.02 9.25 5.19
C PRO A 102 -5.61 9.01 3.79
N PRO A 103 -6.14 10.06 3.13
CA PRO A 103 -6.70 9.93 1.77
C PRO A 103 -5.68 9.45 0.73
N ALA A 104 -4.40 9.63 1.02
CA ALA A 104 -3.29 9.09 0.23
C ALA A 104 -3.34 7.56 0.08
N TYR A 105 -3.97 6.85 1.02
CA TYR A 105 -4.06 5.38 0.98
C TYR A 105 -4.84 4.86 -0.23
N ASP A 106 -6.04 5.38 -0.44
CA ASP A 106 -6.87 4.94 -1.58
C ASP A 106 -6.27 5.38 -2.91
N LEU A 107 -5.61 6.55 -2.92
CA LEU A 107 -4.87 6.99 -4.08
C LEU A 107 -3.72 6.02 -4.40
N ALA A 108 -2.93 5.64 -3.41
CA ALA A 108 -1.86 4.64 -3.58
C ALA A 108 -2.41 3.28 -4.00
N SER A 109 -3.52 2.81 -3.40
CA SER A 109 -4.17 1.55 -3.76
C SER A 109 -4.58 1.50 -5.23
N LEU A 110 -5.15 2.60 -5.75
CA LEU A 110 -5.56 2.69 -7.16
C LEU A 110 -4.36 2.81 -8.10
N LEU A 111 -3.35 3.61 -7.75
CA LEU A 111 -2.21 3.87 -8.63
C LEU A 111 -1.20 2.72 -8.67
N LEU A 112 -1.15 1.90 -7.61
CA LEU A 112 -0.34 0.68 -7.55
C LEU A 112 -1.09 -0.57 -8.02
N ASP A 113 -2.30 -0.39 -8.52
CA ASP A 113 -3.17 -1.50 -8.93
C ASP A 113 -2.47 -2.45 -9.91
N PRO A 114 -2.22 -3.72 -9.52
CA PRO A 114 -1.51 -4.69 -10.34
C PRO A 114 -2.33 -5.17 -11.55
N TYR A 115 -3.62 -4.89 -11.55
CA TYR A 115 -4.52 -5.29 -12.65
C TYR A 115 -4.46 -4.32 -13.83
N VAL A 116 -4.02 -3.07 -13.59
CA VAL A 116 -3.97 -2.01 -14.62
C VAL A 116 -2.54 -1.62 -14.96
N MET A 117 -1.61 -1.65 -13.99
CA MET A 117 -0.19 -1.33 -14.20
C MET A 117 0.03 0.05 -14.84
N LEU A 118 -0.48 1.09 -14.20
CA LEU A 118 -0.36 2.47 -14.70
C LEU A 118 1.12 2.88 -14.83
N PRO A 119 1.52 3.52 -15.96
CA PRO A 119 2.85 4.09 -16.11
C PRO A 119 3.15 5.15 -15.03
N GLY A 120 4.40 5.24 -14.57
CA GLY A 120 4.81 6.16 -13.51
C GLY A 120 4.45 7.63 -13.79
N ALA A 121 4.65 8.11 -15.01
CA ALA A 121 4.24 9.46 -15.40
C ALA A 121 2.72 9.69 -15.27
N MET A 122 1.90 8.68 -15.54
CA MET A 122 0.46 8.75 -15.33
C MET A 122 0.12 8.77 -13.84
N GLN A 123 0.79 7.95 -13.03
CA GLN A 123 0.62 7.95 -11.57
C GLN A 123 0.90 9.34 -11.00
N GLU A 124 2.01 9.97 -11.37
CA GLU A 124 2.37 11.32 -10.91
C GLU A 124 1.32 12.36 -11.32
N ARG A 125 0.86 12.35 -12.57
CA ARG A 125 -0.22 13.24 -13.02
C ARG A 125 -1.50 13.06 -12.21
N LEU A 126 -1.86 11.83 -11.83
CA LEU A 126 -3.05 11.56 -11.04
C LEU A 126 -2.89 11.99 -9.58
N VAL A 127 -1.69 11.90 -9.02
CA VAL A 127 -1.37 12.45 -7.68
C VAL A 127 -1.58 13.96 -7.68
N GLU A 128 -1.03 14.67 -8.67
CA GLU A 128 -1.19 16.13 -8.79
C GLU A 128 -2.65 16.54 -9.05
N LEU A 129 -3.36 15.79 -9.90
CA LEU A 129 -4.79 16.01 -10.14
C LEU A 129 -5.61 15.79 -8.86
N TYR A 130 -5.27 14.80 -8.05
CA TYR A 130 -5.93 14.57 -6.77
C TYR A 130 -5.69 15.76 -5.83
N TRP A 131 -4.44 16.19 -5.70
CA TRP A 131 -4.08 17.33 -4.86
C TRP A 131 -4.78 18.63 -5.31
N SER A 132 -4.79 18.92 -6.60
CA SER A 132 -5.47 20.11 -7.14
C SER A 132 -6.95 20.20 -6.81
N ARG A 133 -7.60 19.04 -6.61
CA ARG A 133 -9.03 18.96 -6.24
C ARG A 133 -9.30 18.93 -4.76
N MET A 134 -8.38 18.36 -3.99
CA MET A 134 -8.60 18.04 -2.59
C MET A 134 -7.74 18.86 -1.63
N GLY A 135 -6.69 19.51 -2.10
CA GLY A 135 -5.71 20.19 -1.25
C GLY A 135 -6.32 21.21 -0.30
N GLN A 136 -7.30 21.98 -0.76
CA GLN A 136 -8.03 22.94 0.10
C GLN A 136 -8.89 22.23 1.16
N THR A 137 -9.57 21.16 0.79
CA THR A 137 -10.44 20.36 1.69
C THR A 137 -9.62 19.63 2.76
N LEU A 138 -8.46 19.08 2.35
CA LEU A 138 -7.58 18.32 3.24
C LEU A 138 -6.81 19.23 4.22
N GLY A 139 -6.62 20.49 3.87
CA GLY A 139 -5.75 21.40 4.61
C GLY A 139 -4.26 21.02 4.48
N GLY A 140 -3.40 21.82 5.10
CA GLY A 140 -1.96 21.58 5.07
C GLY A 140 -1.28 22.00 3.76
N SER A 141 -0.05 21.53 3.57
CA SER A 141 0.74 21.85 2.39
C SER A 141 0.87 20.69 1.42
N HIS A 142 1.10 20.99 0.13
CA HIS A 142 1.41 19.98 -0.89
C HIS A 142 2.57 19.08 -0.48
N GLY A 143 3.62 19.65 0.14
CA GLY A 143 4.77 18.89 0.61
C GLY A 143 4.40 17.84 1.68
N ARG A 144 3.52 18.19 2.63
CA ARG A 144 3.00 17.22 3.63
C ARG A 144 2.20 16.11 2.98
N PHE A 145 1.32 16.46 2.04
CA PHE A 145 0.55 15.46 1.29
C PHE A 145 1.47 14.50 0.52
N ARG A 146 2.50 15.03 -0.17
CA ARG A 146 3.47 14.21 -0.92
C ARG A 146 4.28 13.29 0.01
N ALA A 147 4.68 13.78 1.19
CA ALA A 147 5.37 12.96 2.19
C ALA A 147 4.48 11.82 2.71
N SER A 148 3.23 12.11 3.05
CA SER A 148 2.23 11.10 3.44
C SER A 148 1.99 10.09 2.31
N TYR A 149 1.81 10.55 1.08
CA TYR A 149 1.64 9.66 -0.07
C TYR A 149 2.83 8.73 -0.27
N ALA A 150 4.06 9.22 -0.15
CA ALA A 150 5.27 8.41 -0.28
C ALA A 150 5.32 7.30 0.78
N ALA A 151 5.05 7.62 2.05
CA ALA A 151 5.05 6.65 3.13
C ALA A 151 3.95 5.60 2.95
N VAL A 152 2.72 6.04 2.74
CA VAL A 152 1.56 5.16 2.55
C VAL A 152 1.72 4.27 1.31
N ARG A 153 2.27 4.80 0.22
CA ARG A 153 2.57 4.04 -1.00
C ARG A 153 3.49 2.85 -0.71
N LEU A 154 4.54 3.04 0.09
CA LEU A 154 5.45 1.96 0.48
C LEU A 154 4.73 0.91 1.32
N CYS A 155 3.97 1.33 2.34
CA CYS A 155 3.19 0.43 3.19
C CYS A 155 2.20 -0.40 2.36
N ARG A 156 1.43 0.26 1.49
CA ARG A 156 0.44 -0.43 0.64
C ARG A 156 1.06 -1.41 -0.34
N ASN A 157 2.22 -1.06 -0.91
CA ASN A 157 2.95 -1.96 -1.81
C ASN A 157 3.47 -3.19 -1.05
N MET A 158 4.07 -3.00 0.12
CA MET A 158 4.54 -4.10 0.97
C MET A 158 3.38 -5.00 1.42
N GLN A 159 2.25 -4.42 1.83
CA GLN A 159 1.05 -5.17 2.18
C GLN A 159 0.54 -6.03 0.99
N ALA A 160 0.56 -5.47 -0.23
CA ALA A 160 0.15 -6.20 -1.43
C ALA A 160 1.08 -7.39 -1.71
N LEU A 161 2.41 -7.22 -1.60
CA LEU A 161 3.38 -8.30 -1.73
C LEU A 161 3.15 -9.39 -0.68
N GLY A 162 2.89 -9.01 0.57
CA GLY A 162 2.49 -9.94 1.64
C GLY A 162 1.26 -10.76 1.26
N ALA A 163 0.23 -10.09 0.74
CA ALA A 163 -0.99 -10.74 0.30
C ALA A 163 -0.76 -11.72 -0.87
N TYR A 164 0.05 -11.34 -1.86
CA TYR A 164 0.36 -12.24 -3.00
C TYR A 164 1.15 -13.48 -2.56
N GLY A 165 2.14 -13.29 -1.68
CA GLY A 165 2.90 -14.40 -1.10
C GLY A 165 2.00 -15.37 -0.33
N PHE A 166 1.17 -14.82 0.57
CA PHE A 166 0.22 -15.62 1.37
C PHE A 166 -0.82 -16.33 0.51
N LEU A 167 -1.48 -15.62 -0.39
CA LEU A 167 -2.52 -16.18 -1.24
C LEU A 167 -1.98 -17.26 -2.17
N GLY A 168 -0.79 -17.06 -2.73
CA GLY A 168 -0.15 -18.04 -3.59
C GLY A 168 0.33 -19.27 -2.82
N LYS A 169 1.17 -19.07 -1.78
CA LYS A 169 1.86 -20.17 -1.10
C LYS A 169 0.98 -20.89 -0.07
N VAL A 170 0.21 -20.12 0.74
CA VAL A 170 -0.58 -20.72 1.83
C VAL A 170 -1.98 -21.12 1.37
N LYS A 171 -2.62 -20.30 0.52
CA LYS A 171 -3.97 -20.57 0.03
C LYS A 171 -4.01 -21.29 -1.32
N GLY A 172 -2.87 -21.66 -1.90
CA GLY A 172 -2.77 -22.36 -3.18
C GLY A 172 -3.27 -21.58 -4.40
N LYS A 173 -3.49 -20.26 -4.25
CA LYS A 173 -3.98 -19.41 -5.36
C LYS A 173 -2.81 -18.89 -6.18
N THR A 174 -2.10 -19.78 -6.88
CA THR A 174 -0.84 -19.47 -7.62
C THR A 174 -0.98 -18.36 -8.66
N ARG A 175 -2.19 -18.09 -9.16
CA ARG A 175 -2.46 -16.96 -10.06
C ARG A 175 -1.99 -15.59 -9.51
N PHE A 176 -1.78 -15.44 -8.19
CA PHE A 176 -1.29 -14.20 -7.60
C PHE A 176 0.21 -13.99 -7.78
N TYR A 177 0.98 -15.04 -8.07
CA TYR A 177 2.42 -14.91 -8.30
C TYR A 177 2.76 -13.98 -9.46
N ARG A 178 1.94 -13.94 -10.51
CA ARG A 178 2.15 -13.06 -11.66
C ARG A 178 2.19 -11.57 -11.33
N TYR A 179 1.69 -11.15 -10.16
CA TYR A 179 1.68 -9.74 -9.74
C TYR A 179 2.92 -9.37 -8.92
N ILE A 180 3.67 -10.36 -8.43
CA ILE A 180 4.84 -10.15 -7.57
C ILE A 180 5.94 -9.35 -8.28
N PRO A 181 6.36 -9.69 -9.52
CA PRO A 181 7.45 -8.96 -10.19
C PRO A 181 7.14 -7.48 -10.38
N GLY A 182 5.92 -7.14 -10.78
CA GLY A 182 5.48 -5.76 -10.94
C GLY A 182 5.48 -4.98 -9.63
N ALA A 183 4.89 -5.56 -8.58
CA ALA A 183 4.84 -4.94 -7.26
C ALA A 183 6.24 -4.81 -6.63
N TRP A 184 7.08 -5.82 -6.78
CA TRP A 184 8.47 -5.79 -6.31
C TRP A 184 9.30 -4.70 -6.99
N ARG A 185 9.20 -4.59 -8.32
CA ARG A 185 9.86 -3.54 -9.08
C ARG A 185 9.42 -2.15 -8.62
N GLN A 186 8.13 -1.91 -8.45
CA GLN A 186 7.60 -0.64 -7.94
C GLN A 186 8.13 -0.31 -6.54
N LEU A 187 8.16 -1.29 -5.62
CA LEU A 187 8.74 -1.10 -4.28
C LEU A 187 10.21 -0.71 -4.38
N ARG A 188 10.98 -1.45 -5.17
CA ARG A 188 12.41 -1.24 -5.36
C ARG A 188 12.73 0.12 -5.96
N GLU A 189 12.01 0.53 -6.99
CA GLU A 189 12.17 1.84 -7.63
C GLU A 189 11.99 3.00 -6.63
N TRP A 190 11.03 2.87 -5.71
CA TRP A 190 10.78 3.90 -4.70
C TRP A 190 11.77 3.86 -3.55
N VAL A 191 12.09 2.70 -3.03
CA VAL A 191 13.03 2.56 -1.91
C VAL A 191 14.45 2.97 -2.34
N LEU A 192 14.90 2.56 -3.53
CA LEU A 192 16.24 2.87 -4.03
C LEU A 192 16.33 4.20 -4.81
N GLY A 193 15.20 4.85 -5.06
CA GLY A 193 15.08 6.14 -5.74
C GLY A 193 14.68 7.25 -4.76
N PRO A 194 13.42 7.71 -4.79
CA PRO A 194 12.97 8.86 -3.97
C PRO A 194 13.17 8.69 -2.46
N CYS A 195 13.14 7.45 -1.95
CA CYS A 195 13.29 7.15 -0.52
C CYS A 195 14.68 6.60 -0.15
N ARG A 196 15.66 6.74 -1.03
CA ARG A 196 17.00 6.18 -0.83
C ARG A 196 17.64 6.69 0.46
N GLY A 197 18.16 5.76 1.27
CA GLY A 197 18.78 6.05 2.57
C GLY A 197 17.79 6.28 3.71
N ALA A 198 16.48 6.40 3.40
CA ALA A 198 15.45 6.57 4.44
C ALA A 198 15.12 5.28 5.18
N LEU A 199 15.32 4.12 4.55
CA LEU A 199 15.00 2.78 5.08
C LEU A 199 16.19 1.83 4.86
N PRO A 200 17.34 2.06 5.52
CA PRO A 200 18.60 1.37 5.20
C PRO A 200 18.57 -0.13 5.45
N ARG A 201 17.79 -0.58 6.45
CA ARG A 201 17.63 -2.00 6.77
C ARG A 201 16.78 -2.71 5.72
N LEU A 202 15.68 -2.08 5.30
CA LEU A 202 14.83 -2.58 4.20
C LEU A 202 15.63 -2.63 2.89
N GLU A 203 16.42 -1.59 2.57
CA GLU A 203 17.29 -1.58 1.38
C GLU A 203 18.26 -2.77 1.38
N ARG A 204 18.89 -3.06 2.53
CA ARG A 204 19.78 -4.24 2.68
C ARG A 204 19.03 -5.54 2.38
N TRP A 205 17.87 -5.74 3.03
CA TRP A 205 17.08 -6.96 2.84
C TRP A 205 16.51 -7.11 1.44
N MET A 206 16.18 -6.02 0.77
CA MET A 206 15.77 -6.06 -0.63
C MET A 206 16.91 -6.54 -1.55
N ARG A 207 18.16 -6.16 -1.29
CA ARG A 207 19.32 -6.67 -2.03
C ARG A 207 19.55 -8.17 -1.78
N VAL A 208 19.36 -8.62 -0.55
CA VAL A 208 19.40 -10.06 -0.21
C VAL A 208 18.29 -10.81 -0.95
N ALA A 209 17.05 -10.34 -0.85
CA ALA A 209 15.89 -10.92 -1.53
C ALA A 209 16.11 -11.06 -3.04
N GLN A 210 16.62 -10.01 -3.69
CA GLN A 210 16.89 -10.01 -5.12
C GLN A 210 17.91 -11.09 -5.52
N LYS A 211 18.98 -11.27 -4.72
CA LYS A 211 20.01 -12.28 -4.97
C LYS A 211 19.53 -13.70 -4.74
N SER A 212 18.72 -13.89 -3.71
CA SER A 212 18.26 -15.22 -3.26
C SER A 212 17.04 -15.73 -4.02
N SER A 213 16.34 -14.88 -4.78
CA SER A 213 15.06 -15.22 -5.41
C SER A 213 15.17 -16.10 -6.66
N GLY A 214 16.38 -16.36 -7.19
CA GLY A 214 16.56 -17.20 -8.38
C GLY A 214 15.79 -16.73 -9.63
N GLY A 215 15.57 -15.41 -9.78
CA GLY A 215 14.79 -14.82 -10.88
C GLY A 215 13.27 -14.70 -10.62
N LEU A 216 12.78 -15.24 -9.53
CA LEU A 216 11.33 -15.24 -9.18
C LEU A 216 10.79 -13.82 -9.05
N LEU A 217 11.59 -12.88 -8.53
CA LEU A 217 11.22 -11.46 -8.42
C LEU A 217 11.31 -10.71 -9.76
N ASP A 218 11.97 -11.27 -10.76
CA ASP A 218 12.09 -10.73 -12.12
C ASP A 218 11.05 -11.36 -13.08
N GLY A 219 10.23 -12.28 -12.59
CA GLY A 219 9.14 -12.92 -13.36
C GLY A 219 9.50 -14.27 -13.97
N THR A 220 10.67 -14.82 -13.64
CA THR A 220 11.05 -16.16 -14.07
C THR A 220 10.46 -17.19 -13.07
N PHE A 221 9.26 -17.67 -13.35
CA PHE A 221 8.64 -18.75 -12.58
C PHE A 221 8.94 -20.08 -13.29
N HIS A 222 9.68 -20.96 -12.63
CA HIS A 222 9.78 -22.36 -13.02
C HIS A 222 8.71 -23.12 -12.21
N PHE A 223 7.62 -23.45 -12.87
CA PHE A 223 6.55 -24.32 -12.33
C PHE A 223 6.88 -25.78 -12.60
#